data_84c6297c178f248db9b41fc40160a15b
#
_entry.id   84c6297c178f248db9b41fc40160a15b
#
_cell.length_a   1.000
_cell.length_b   1.000
_cell.length_c   1.000
_cell.angle_alpha   90.00
_cell.angle_beta   90.00
_cell.angle_gamma   90.00
#
_symmetry.space_group_name_H-M   'P 1'
#
loop_
_entity.id
_entity.type
_entity.pdbx_description
1 polymer ?
#
loop_
_entity_poly.entity_id
_entity_poly.type
_entity_poly.pdbx_seq_one_letter_code
_entity_poly.pdbx_strand_id
1 'polypeptide(L)'
;MNTTKAASKMTRLLTIALAVLTLASCAKKNNWVTRRYHSLTTRYNVHFNGKESYKEGINLLYAGGKDDYTKVIPLYPISNHADTSLCLSQMNRAIEKATKAEKLHSIRVKPKKKPSKAKDPKYVQFMKKEEYNPQMGKVWLLHGKAQFRKGDFLGAVGTFTYVTKHFTQEPKRVT
;
A
#
# COMPACT_ATOMS: atom_id res chain seq x y z
N MET A 1 -20.85 31.98 -42.47
CA MET A 1 -20.73 32.67 -41.13
C MET A 1 -21.36 31.90 -39.96
N ASN A 2 -22.17 30.84 -40.18
CA ASN A 2 -22.79 30.07 -39.08
C ASN A 2 -21.96 28.89 -38.56
N THR A 3 -21.05 28.34 -39.34
CA THR A 3 -20.23 27.16 -38.99
C THR A 3 -19.16 27.51 -37.94
N THR A 4 -18.57 28.69 -37.99
CA THR A 4 -17.55 29.13 -37.00
C THR A 4 -18.15 29.42 -35.64
N LYS A 5 -19.37 29.92 -35.55
CA LYS A 5 -20.09 30.12 -34.27
C LYS A 5 -20.50 28.80 -33.63
N ALA A 6 -20.87 27.78 -34.42
CA ALA A 6 -21.20 26.45 -33.92
C ALA A 6 -19.95 25.71 -33.38
N ALA A 7 -18.82 25.81 -34.09
CA ALA A 7 -17.53 25.23 -33.63
C ALA A 7 -17.04 25.87 -32.31
N SER A 8 -17.15 27.20 -32.19
CA SER A 8 -16.79 27.91 -30.94
C SER A 8 -17.68 27.54 -29.75
N LYS A 9 -18.97 27.30 -29.94
CA LYS A 9 -19.86 26.80 -28.88
C LYS A 9 -19.52 25.37 -28.49
N MET A 10 -19.17 24.51 -29.41
CA MET A 10 -18.81 23.12 -29.14
C MET A 10 -17.49 22.99 -28.39
N THR A 11 -16.49 23.80 -28.76
CA THR A 11 -15.22 23.86 -28.02
C THR A 11 -15.41 24.36 -26.60
N ARG A 12 -16.24 25.38 -26.36
CA ARG A 12 -16.56 25.86 -25.00
C ARG A 12 -17.28 24.81 -24.15
N LEU A 13 -18.23 24.08 -24.72
CA LEU A 13 -18.91 22.97 -24.02
C LEU A 13 -17.95 21.84 -23.68
N LEU A 14 -17.02 21.50 -24.58
CA LEU A 14 -16.01 20.47 -24.35
C LEU A 14 -15.03 20.85 -23.23
N THR A 15 -14.59 22.12 -23.20
CA THR A 15 -13.71 22.64 -22.14
C THR A 15 -14.40 22.69 -20.77
N ILE A 16 -15.67 23.08 -20.72
CA ILE A 16 -16.46 23.07 -19.48
C ILE A 16 -16.67 21.63 -19.00
N ALA A 17 -17.01 20.70 -19.88
CA ALA A 17 -17.15 19.28 -19.53
C ALA A 17 -15.85 18.69 -19.00
N LEU A 18 -14.71 19.02 -19.61
CA LEU A 18 -13.39 18.57 -19.16
C LEU A 18 -13.04 19.17 -17.78
N ALA A 19 -13.33 20.45 -17.56
CA ALA A 19 -13.13 21.11 -16.26
C ALA A 19 -14.01 20.51 -15.16
N VAL A 20 -15.28 20.18 -15.43
CA VAL A 20 -16.18 19.52 -14.49
C VAL A 20 -15.69 18.10 -14.14
N LEU A 21 -15.16 17.35 -15.13
CA LEU A 21 -14.57 16.03 -14.92
C LEU A 21 -13.34 16.08 -14.00
N THR A 22 -12.49 17.11 -14.12
CA THR A 22 -11.31 17.27 -13.26
C THR A 22 -11.68 17.63 -11.82
N LEU A 23 -12.71 18.45 -11.61
CA LEU A 23 -13.18 18.84 -10.27
C LEU A 23 -13.87 17.70 -9.50
N ALA A 24 -14.48 16.73 -10.20
CA ALA A 24 -15.12 15.56 -9.58
C ALA A 24 -14.14 14.54 -8.99
N SER A 25 -12.84 14.67 -9.27
CA SER A 25 -11.80 13.70 -8.90
C SER A 25 -11.29 13.82 -7.45
N CYS A 26 -11.57 14.90 -6.72
CA CYS A 26 -10.87 15.22 -5.46
C CYS A 26 -11.43 14.56 -4.19
N ALA A 27 -12.54 13.85 -4.21
CA ALA A 27 -13.08 13.22 -3.01
C ALA A 27 -12.81 11.71 -3.01
N LYS A 28 -12.01 11.21 -2.06
CA LYS A 28 -11.84 9.76 -1.79
C LYS A 28 -13.18 9.15 -1.33
N LYS A 29 -14.13 8.99 -2.24
CA LYS A 29 -15.42 8.35 -1.96
C LYS A 29 -15.20 6.85 -1.86
N ASN A 30 -15.67 6.22 -0.76
CA ASN A 30 -15.61 4.77 -0.61
C ASN A 30 -16.77 4.13 -1.40
N ASN A 31 -16.58 3.94 -2.70
CA ASN A 31 -17.46 3.20 -3.58
C ASN A 31 -16.75 1.95 -4.15
N TRP A 32 -17.46 1.10 -4.86
CA TRP A 32 -16.88 -0.13 -5.42
C TRP A 32 -15.76 0.16 -6.43
N VAL A 33 -15.93 1.14 -7.31
CA VAL A 33 -14.94 1.53 -8.33
C VAL A 33 -13.67 2.03 -7.66
N THR A 34 -13.79 2.96 -6.70
CA THR A 34 -12.65 3.51 -5.97
C THR A 34 -11.87 2.42 -5.25
N ARG A 35 -12.56 1.48 -4.56
CA ARG A 35 -11.88 0.34 -3.91
C ARG A 35 -11.14 -0.55 -4.89
N ARG A 36 -11.72 -0.84 -6.07
CA ARG A 36 -11.06 -1.65 -7.10
C ARG A 36 -9.84 -0.94 -7.67
N TYR A 37 -9.97 0.34 -8.00
CA TYR A 37 -8.86 1.16 -8.50
C TYR A 37 -7.70 1.18 -7.50
N HIS A 38 -7.94 1.57 -6.25
CA HIS A 38 -6.88 1.62 -5.23
C HIS A 38 -6.30 0.24 -4.93
N SER A 39 -7.11 -0.81 -4.90
CA SER A 39 -6.63 -2.18 -4.70
C SER A 39 -5.70 -2.64 -5.83
N LEU A 40 -6.08 -2.42 -7.08
CA LEU A 40 -5.25 -2.78 -8.24
C LEU A 40 -3.94 -1.98 -8.28
N THR A 41 -4.01 -0.66 -8.12
CA THR A 41 -2.83 0.20 -8.11
C THR A 41 -1.89 -0.16 -6.96
N THR A 42 -2.43 -0.41 -5.76
CA THR A 42 -1.61 -0.85 -4.62
C THR A 42 -0.93 -2.19 -4.93
N ARG A 43 -1.66 -3.17 -5.46
CA ARG A 43 -1.13 -4.52 -5.70
C ARG A 43 -0.04 -4.53 -6.77
N TYR A 44 -0.33 -3.96 -7.94
CA TYR A 44 0.51 -4.15 -9.13
C TYR A 44 1.56 -3.06 -9.33
N ASN A 45 1.39 -1.89 -8.72
CA ASN A 45 2.37 -0.82 -8.84
C ASN A 45 3.18 -0.67 -7.54
N VAL A 46 2.51 -0.32 -6.44
CA VAL A 46 3.23 0.12 -5.25
C VAL A 46 3.77 -1.05 -4.43
N HIS A 47 2.91 -2.03 -4.10
CA HIS A 47 3.32 -3.21 -3.33
C HIS A 47 4.28 -4.12 -4.12
N PHE A 48 4.02 -4.33 -5.41
CA PHE A 48 4.90 -5.13 -6.27
C PHE A 48 6.31 -4.53 -6.31
N ASN A 49 6.45 -3.24 -6.66
CA ASN A 49 7.75 -2.58 -6.73
C ASN A 49 8.46 -2.52 -5.37
N GLY A 50 7.72 -2.30 -4.27
CA GLY A 50 8.27 -2.34 -2.92
C GLY A 50 8.77 -3.73 -2.54
N LYS A 51 8.01 -4.79 -2.91
CA LYS A 51 8.40 -6.18 -2.68
C LYS A 51 9.65 -6.58 -3.48
N GLU A 52 9.74 -6.14 -4.73
CA GLU A 52 10.95 -6.43 -5.55
C GLU A 52 12.18 -5.72 -4.98
N SER A 53 12.06 -4.43 -4.56
CA SER A 53 13.16 -3.76 -3.86
C SER A 53 13.55 -4.48 -2.55
N TYR A 54 12.57 -4.95 -1.77
CA TYR A 54 12.83 -5.73 -0.56
C TYR A 54 13.59 -7.03 -0.87
N LYS A 55 13.17 -7.79 -1.91
CA LYS A 55 13.86 -9.03 -2.33
C LYS A 55 15.29 -8.76 -2.79
N GLU A 56 15.49 -7.72 -3.59
CA GLU A 56 16.82 -7.29 -4.03
C GLU A 56 17.72 -7.01 -2.83
N GLY A 57 17.24 -6.26 -1.84
CA GLY A 57 17.99 -5.99 -0.60
C GLY A 57 18.32 -7.26 0.18
N ILE A 58 17.38 -8.22 0.26
CA ILE A 58 17.64 -9.52 0.89
C ILE A 58 18.72 -10.31 0.12
N ASN A 59 18.67 -10.31 -1.20
CA ASN A 59 19.69 -10.98 -2.03
C ASN A 59 21.09 -10.37 -1.83
N LEU A 60 21.17 -9.03 -1.70
CA LEU A 60 22.43 -8.35 -1.41
C LEU A 60 22.98 -8.72 -0.03
N LEU A 61 22.10 -8.85 0.99
CA LEU A 61 22.51 -9.32 2.32
C LEU A 61 23.10 -10.73 2.27
N TYR A 62 22.45 -11.65 1.55
CA TYR A 62 22.95 -13.02 1.43
C TYR A 62 24.23 -13.10 0.57
N ALA A 63 24.36 -12.29 -0.46
CA ALA A 63 25.53 -12.29 -1.32
C ALA A 63 26.76 -11.62 -0.66
N GLY A 64 26.53 -10.62 0.19
CA GLY A 64 27.59 -9.86 0.85
C GLY A 64 27.96 -10.38 2.24
N GLY A 65 27.09 -11.19 2.86
CA GLY A 65 27.33 -11.80 4.17
C GLY A 65 28.45 -12.83 4.08
N LYS A 66 29.53 -12.61 4.85
CA LYS A 66 30.57 -13.62 5.06
C LYS A 66 30.38 -14.19 6.47
N ASP A 67 30.14 -15.49 6.53
CA ASP A 67 30.06 -16.19 7.81
C ASP A 67 31.44 -16.25 8.45
N ASP A 68 31.56 -15.78 9.67
CA ASP A 68 32.76 -15.92 10.49
C ASP A 68 32.65 -17.22 11.29
N TYR A 69 33.22 -18.30 10.77
CA TYR A 69 33.19 -19.62 11.40
C TYR A 69 33.98 -19.71 12.73
N THR A 70 34.65 -18.64 13.14
CA THR A 70 35.30 -18.56 14.47
C THR A 70 34.31 -18.15 15.56
N LYS A 71 33.11 -17.70 15.18
CA LYS A 71 32.04 -17.27 16.09
C LYS A 71 30.80 -18.12 15.93
N VAL A 72 29.89 -18.03 16.90
CA VAL A 72 28.56 -18.65 16.77
C VAL A 72 27.82 -17.97 15.64
N ILE A 73 27.56 -18.74 14.58
CA ILE A 73 26.83 -18.25 13.39
C ILE A 73 25.36 -18.05 13.77
N PRO A 74 24.77 -16.87 13.55
CA PRO A 74 23.37 -16.64 13.80
C PRO A 74 22.50 -17.47 12.85
N LEU A 75 21.45 -18.10 13.36
CA LEU A 75 20.49 -18.90 12.56
C LEU A 75 19.83 -18.09 11.43
N TYR A 76 19.70 -16.80 11.64
CA TYR A 76 19.22 -15.85 10.62
C TYR A 76 20.28 -14.76 10.44
N PRO A 77 20.58 -14.34 9.21
CA PRO A 77 21.43 -13.18 8.98
C PRO A 77 20.71 -11.94 9.54
N ILE A 78 20.96 -11.69 10.83
CA ILE A 78 20.54 -10.46 11.49
C ILE A 78 21.60 -9.45 11.12
N SER A 79 21.16 -8.38 10.46
CA SER A 79 22.04 -7.33 10.02
C SER A 79 22.85 -6.77 11.18
N ASN A 80 24.14 -7.12 11.21
CA ASN A 80 25.14 -6.30 11.89
C ASN A 80 25.16 -4.91 11.21
N HIS A 81 25.61 -3.88 11.88
CA HIS A 81 25.70 -2.54 11.28
C HIS A 81 26.44 -2.52 9.93
N ALA A 82 27.42 -3.38 9.73
CA ALA A 82 28.13 -3.56 8.48
C ALA A 82 27.24 -4.15 7.36
N ASP A 83 26.39 -5.12 7.71
CA ASP A 83 25.52 -5.81 6.74
C ASP A 83 24.29 -4.98 6.36
N THR A 84 23.80 -4.14 7.28
CA THR A 84 22.68 -3.21 6.99
C THR A 84 23.03 -2.23 5.89
N SER A 85 24.30 -1.82 5.75
CA SER A 85 24.73 -0.89 4.71
C SER A 85 24.51 -1.45 3.30
N LEU A 86 24.67 -2.77 3.13
CA LEU A 86 24.50 -3.46 1.85
C LEU A 86 23.07 -3.38 1.29
N CYS A 87 22.08 -3.41 2.16
CA CYS A 87 20.66 -3.41 1.76
C CYS A 87 19.91 -2.09 2.03
N LEU A 88 20.59 -1.10 2.61
CA LEU A 88 19.96 0.13 3.09
C LEU A 88 19.17 0.87 2.01
N SER A 89 19.74 0.98 0.81
CA SER A 89 19.09 1.66 -0.32
C SER A 89 17.78 0.96 -0.72
N GLN A 90 17.82 -0.37 -0.85
CA GLN A 90 16.69 -1.20 -1.25
C GLN A 90 15.60 -1.21 -0.17
N MET A 91 15.99 -1.28 1.11
CA MET A 91 15.03 -1.20 2.22
C MET A 91 14.37 0.17 2.31
N ASN A 92 15.13 1.26 2.14
CA ASN A 92 14.56 2.61 2.08
C ASN A 92 13.57 2.75 0.93
N ARG A 93 13.89 2.22 -0.26
CA ARG A 93 12.99 2.22 -1.40
C ARG A 93 11.71 1.42 -1.14
N ALA A 94 11.82 0.26 -0.48
CA ALA A 94 10.64 -0.52 -0.08
C ALA A 94 9.76 0.23 0.92
N ILE A 95 10.35 0.90 1.92
CA ILE A 95 9.66 1.76 2.89
C ILE A 95 8.97 2.94 2.19
N GLU A 96 9.66 3.63 1.29
CA GLU A 96 9.09 4.73 0.49
C GLU A 96 7.85 4.27 -0.29
N LYS A 97 7.92 3.12 -0.96
CA LYS A 97 6.77 2.57 -1.69
C LYS A 97 5.62 2.22 -0.74
N ALA A 98 5.90 1.59 0.42
CA ALA A 98 4.89 1.30 1.42
C ALA A 98 4.22 2.58 1.94
N THR A 99 4.99 3.58 2.35
CA THR A 99 4.49 4.89 2.81
C THR A 99 3.66 5.59 1.73
N LYS A 100 4.08 5.51 0.46
CA LYS A 100 3.29 6.04 -0.67
C LYS A 100 1.94 5.34 -0.80
N ALA A 101 1.89 4.01 -0.64
CA ALA A 101 0.63 3.28 -0.65
C ALA A 101 -0.29 3.71 0.49
N GLU A 102 0.24 3.84 1.70
CA GLU A 102 -0.50 4.28 2.89
C GLU A 102 -1.12 5.66 2.70
N LYS A 103 -0.36 6.61 2.18
CA LYS A 103 -0.83 7.99 1.94
C LYS A 103 -1.87 8.08 0.83
N LEU A 104 -1.63 7.40 -0.30
CA LEU A 104 -2.41 7.60 -1.51
C LEU A 104 -3.56 6.60 -1.68
N HIS A 105 -3.41 5.39 -1.15
CA HIS A 105 -4.32 4.27 -1.47
C HIS A 105 -5.06 3.69 -0.25
N SER A 106 -4.80 4.17 0.96
CA SER A 106 -5.62 3.84 2.15
C SER A 106 -7.02 4.43 2.01
N ILE A 107 -8.05 3.63 2.32
CA ILE A 107 -9.47 4.03 2.27
C ILE A 107 -10.08 3.77 3.65
N ARG A 108 -10.09 4.79 4.51
CA ARG A 108 -10.66 4.71 5.88
C ARG A 108 -12.07 5.29 5.97
N VAL A 109 -12.50 6.03 4.95
CA VAL A 109 -13.84 6.60 4.90
C VAL A 109 -14.87 5.49 4.80
N LYS A 110 -15.87 5.46 5.69
CA LYS A 110 -16.95 4.45 5.66
C LYS A 110 -17.83 4.60 4.41
N PRO A 111 -18.20 3.49 3.77
CA PRO A 111 -19.12 3.54 2.63
C PRO A 111 -20.54 3.96 3.07
N LYS A 112 -21.34 4.44 2.13
CA LYS A 112 -22.74 4.77 2.38
C LYS A 112 -23.48 3.53 2.87
N LYS A 113 -24.24 3.67 3.98
CA LYS A 113 -25.08 2.60 4.52
C LYS A 113 -26.18 2.22 3.52
N LYS A 114 -26.45 0.92 3.39
CA LYS A 114 -27.55 0.37 2.59
C LYS A 114 -28.55 -0.29 3.53
N PRO A 115 -29.72 0.32 3.81
CA PRO A 115 -30.70 -0.23 4.75
C PRO A 115 -31.16 -1.64 4.40
N SER A 116 -31.31 -1.95 3.10
CA SER A 116 -31.70 -3.28 2.61
C SER A 116 -30.72 -4.41 2.98
N LYS A 117 -29.48 -4.08 3.36
CA LYS A 117 -28.45 -5.06 3.74
C LYS A 117 -28.10 -5.04 5.23
N ALA A 118 -28.85 -4.31 6.04
CA ALA A 118 -28.56 -4.14 7.47
C ALA A 118 -28.54 -5.46 8.26
N LYS A 119 -29.31 -6.46 7.83
CA LYS A 119 -29.41 -7.80 8.45
C LYS A 119 -28.40 -8.82 7.89
N ASP A 120 -27.64 -8.50 6.82
CA ASP A 120 -26.64 -9.40 6.25
C ASP A 120 -25.37 -9.40 7.13
N PRO A 121 -24.99 -10.56 7.73
CA PRO A 121 -23.80 -10.65 8.59
C PRO A 121 -22.52 -10.23 7.88
N LYS A 122 -22.37 -10.56 6.58
CA LYS A 122 -21.20 -10.19 5.77
C LYS A 122 -21.13 -8.68 5.57
N TYR A 123 -22.29 -8.05 5.36
CA TYR A 123 -22.34 -6.59 5.23
C TYR A 123 -22.02 -5.88 6.53
N VAL A 124 -22.54 -6.39 7.66
CA VAL A 124 -22.24 -5.85 9.00
C VAL A 124 -20.74 -5.96 9.28
N GLN A 125 -20.12 -7.11 9.01
CA GLN A 125 -18.67 -7.30 9.17
C GLN A 125 -17.87 -6.36 8.25
N PHE A 126 -18.31 -6.20 7.00
CA PHE A 126 -17.69 -5.26 6.07
C PHE A 126 -17.77 -3.81 6.58
N MET A 127 -18.90 -3.38 7.16
CA MET A 127 -19.08 -2.03 7.70
C MET A 127 -18.27 -1.76 8.99
N LYS A 128 -17.83 -2.81 9.69
CA LYS A 128 -16.96 -2.70 10.87
C LYS A 128 -15.49 -2.48 10.52
N LYS A 129 -15.07 -2.71 9.27
CA LYS A 129 -13.68 -2.52 8.85
C LYS A 129 -13.24 -1.08 9.02
N GLU A 130 -11.99 -0.90 9.41
CA GLU A 130 -11.32 0.40 9.49
C GLU A 130 -10.60 0.76 8.19
N GLU A 131 -10.21 -0.26 7.40
CA GLU A 131 -9.54 -0.12 6.12
C GLU A 131 -10.29 -0.91 5.04
N TYR A 132 -10.59 -0.25 3.93
CA TYR A 132 -11.38 -0.83 2.84
C TYR A 132 -10.55 -1.20 1.61
N ASN A 133 -9.26 -0.84 1.57
CA ASN A 133 -8.33 -1.38 0.58
C ASN A 133 -7.75 -2.71 1.07
N PRO A 134 -8.11 -3.85 0.44
CA PRO A 134 -7.71 -5.17 0.92
C PRO A 134 -6.20 -5.46 0.80
N GLN A 135 -5.44 -4.61 0.12
CA GLN A 135 -3.99 -4.78 -0.02
C GLN A 135 -3.20 -4.10 1.10
N MET A 136 -3.84 -3.25 1.91
CA MET A 136 -3.11 -2.45 2.91
C MET A 136 -2.43 -3.29 3.99
N GLY A 137 -3.02 -4.40 4.42
CA GLY A 137 -2.37 -5.31 5.36
C GLY A 137 -1.02 -5.85 4.85
N LYS A 138 -0.94 -6.17 3.54
CA LYS A 138 0.31 -6.61 2.90
C LYS A 138 1.34 -5.48 2.79
N VAL A 139 0.88 -4.26 2.55
CA VAL A 139 1.73 -3.07 2.49
C VAL A 139 2.35 -2.79 3.85
N TRP A 140 1.55 -2.77 4.91
CA TRP A 140 2.01 -2.56 6.27
C TRP A 140 2.99 -3.66 6.72
N LEU A 141 2.71 -4.92 6.37
CA LEU A 141 3.62 -6.03 6.65
C LEU A 141 4.96 -5.88 5.92
N LEU A 142 4.94 -5.44 4.65
CA LEU A 142 6.16 -5.14 3.89
C LEU A 142 6.94 -3.99 4.54
N HIS A 143 6.25 -2.94 4.97
CA HIS A 143 6.85 -1.79 5.67
C HIS A 143 7.62 -2.25 6.92
N GLY A 144 6.96 -2.97 7.82
CA GLY A 144 7.62 -3.48 9.04
C GLY A 144 8.79 -4.42 8.75
N LYS A 145 8.68 -5.30 7.74
CA LYS A 145 9.78 -6.16 7.31
C LYS A 145 10.98 -5.35 6.80
N ALA A 146 10.75 -4.30 6.03
CA ALA A 146 11.82 -3.46 5.51
C ALA A 146 12.49 -2.63 6.62
N GLN A 147 11.72 -2.10 7.57
CA GLN A 147 12.24 -1.45 8.77
C GLN A 147 13.12 -2.40 9.58
N PHE A 148 12.64 -3.61 9.84
CA PHE A 148 13.40 -4.62 10.57
C PHE A 148 14.74 -4.93 9.89
N ARG A 149 14.75 -5.14 8.56
CA ARG A 149 15.98 -5.42 7.82
C ARG A 149 16.92 -4.23 7.69
N LYS A 150 16.38 -3.02 7.79
CA LYS A 150 17.17 -1.78 7.86
C LYS A 150 17.86 -1.58 9.21
N GLY A 151 17.45 -2.32 10.26
CA GLY A 151 17.91 -2.13 11.64
C GLY A 151 17.05 -1.15 12.46
N ASP A 152 15.95 -0.65 11.90
CA ASP A 152 14.97 0.17 12.63
C ASP A 152 14.00 -0.74 13.38
N PHE A 153 14.49 -1.33 14.48
CA PHE A 153 13.73 -2.30 15.27
C PHE A 153 12.54 -1.67 15.99
N LEU A 154 12.69 -0.45 16.49
CA LEU A 154 11.61 0.25 17.19
C LEU A 154 10.47 0.60 16.23
N GLY A 155 10.81 1.13 15.05
CA GLY A 155 9.83 1.37 14.01
C GLY A 155 9.14 0.09 13.54
N ALA A 156 9.90 -1.00 13.36
CA ALA A 156 9.35 -2.29 12.99
C ALA A 156 8.38 -2.85 14.05
N VAL A 157 8.71 -2.77 15.34
CA VAL A 157 7.82 -3.20 16.44
C VAL A 157 6.51 -2.41 16.39
N GLY A 158 6.58 -1.08 16.27
CA GLY A 158 5.39 -0.23 16.14
C GLY A 158 4.51 -0.63 14.95
N THR A 159 5.15 -0.84 13.79
CA THR A 159 4.45 -1.24 12.56
C THR A 159 3.82 -2.64 12.69
N PHE A 160 4.51 -3.62 13.25
CA PHE A 160 3.95 -4.96 13.44
C PHE A 160 2.83 -4.97 14.49
N THR A 161 2.95 -4.19 15.57
CA THR A 161 1.88 -4.01 16.55
C THR A 161 0.63 -3.42 15.88
N TYR A 162 0.81 -2.43 15.01
CA TYR A 162 -0.30 -1.88 14.22
C TYR A 162 -0.93 -2.95 13.32
N VAL A 163 -0.12 -3.76 12.62
CA VAL A 163 -0.62 -4.84 11.75
C VAL A 163 -1.43 -5.87 12.55
N THR A 164 -0.91 -6.32 13.68
CA THR A 164 -1.61 -7.31 14.52
C THR A 164 -2.93 -6.77 15.06
N LYS A 165 -2.98 -5.51 15.46
CA LYS A 165 -4.19 -4.88 16.00
C LYS A 165 -5.27 -4.68 14.92
N HIS A 166 -4.91 -4.25 13.72
CA HIS A 166 -5.88 -3.78 12.72
C HIS A 166 -6.17 -4.77 11.58
N PHE A 167 -5.27 -5.75 11.33
CA PHE A 167 -5.37 -6.66 10.18
C PHE A 167 -5.46 -8.15 10.54
N THR A 168 -5.29 -8.54 11.80
CA THR A 168 -5.33 -9.96 12.24
C THR A 168 -6.73 -10.59 12.11
N GLN A 169 -7.78 -9.78 12.03
CA GLN A 169 -9.16 -10.25 11.91
C GLN A 169 -9.58 -10.61 10.47
N GLU A 170 -8.70 -10.48 9.49
CA GLU A 170 -9.01 -10.99 8.14
C GLU A 170 -8.73 -12.50 8.10
N PRO A 171 -9.74 -13.33 7.77
CA PRO A 171 -9.51 -14.77 7.61
C PRO A 171 -8.41 -14.97 6.57
N LYS A 172 -7.37 -15.74 6.95
CA LYS A 172 -6.24 -16.06 6.10
C LYS A 172 -6.73 -16.56 4.75
N ARG A 173 -6.62 -15.78 3.69
CA ARG A 173 -6.45 -16.31 2.36
C ARG A 173 -4.98 -16.69 2.24
N VAL A 174 -4.69 -17.87 2.77
CA VAL A 174 -3.47 -18.59 2.45
C VAL A 174 -3.67 -19.10 1.04
N THR A 175 -2.97 -18.53 0.10
CA THR A 175 -2.56 -19.13 -1.17
C THR A 175 -1.20 -18.56 -1.51
#